data_48728dc4d360924effc58223adb33d77
#
_entry.id   48728dc4d360924effc58223adb33d77
#
_cell.length_a   1.000
_cell.length_b   1.000
_cell.length_c   1.000
_cell.angle_alpha   90.00
_cell.angle_beta   90.00
_cell.angle_gamma   90.00
#
_symmetry.space_group_name_H-M   'P 1'
#
loop_
_entity.id
_entity.type
_entity.pdbx_description
1 polymer ?
#
loop_
_entity_poly.entity_id
_entity_poly.type
_entity_poly.pdbx_seq_one_letter_code
_entity_poly.pdbx_strand_id
1 'polypeptide(L)'
;MIITLKKNAPKHDVDKLIDKFEGMNLHVTIIQGDNYNVFGLVGDTSVVDEKSVMANPIVYNVQRVAQPYKLTNRMFHPEDTIVDVNGIQIGGKKIAMIAGPCSVEGEDQICRIAKEVKAAGADMLRGGAYKPRTSPYAFQGMGTAGIMAMVKAREETGLPIVSELMSAEHLDEFVENVDIIQIGARNMQNFDLLKAVGKTKKPILLKRGMSATIQEWIMAAEYIMSEGNPNVIFCERGIRTFETYTRNTLDLSVVPIIKERTHLPIIIDPSHAAGDYKLIESLSLAAIAAGADGLIIEVHDDPENAWSDGAQSLKPKRYAKLVKKGKAIAKVVGREL
;
A
#
# COMPACT_ATOMS: atom_id res chain seq x y z
N MET A 1 0.99 -8.01 23.88
CA MET A 1 2.23 -7.81 24.69
C MET A 1 3.40 -8.32 23.90
N ILE A 2 4.54 -7.64 23.93
CA ILE A 2 5.78 -8.09 23.27
C ILE A 2 6.76 -8.53 24.35
N ILE A 3 7.37 -9.69 24.14
CA ILE A 3 8.39 -10.23 25.02
C ILE A 3 9.64 -10.48 24.18
N THR A 4 10.72 -9.79 24.48
CA THR A 4 12.01 -10.01 23.82
C THR A 4 12.81 -11.00 24.66
N LEU A 5 13.30 -12.06 24.05
CA LEU A 5 14.12 -13.07 24.71
C LEU A 5 15.59 -12.75 24.57
N LYS A 6 16.41 -13.22 25.51
CA LYS A 6 17.88 -13.17 25.42
C LYS A 6 18.36 -14.01 24.22
N LYS A 7 19.43 -13.59 23.56
CA LYS A 7 19.98 -14.19 22.33
C LYS A 7 20.22 -15.71 22.42
N ASN A 8 20.62 -16.20 23.60
CA ASN A 8 20.98 -17.60 23.82
C ASN A 8 19.98 -18.32 24.73
N ALA A 9 18.69 -17.96 24.69
CA ALA A 9 17.66 -18.62 25.48
C ALA A 9 17.59 -20.12 25.10
N PRO A 10 17.71 -21.07 26.10
CA PRO A 10 17.63 -22.49 25.83
C PRO A 10 16.25 -22.86 25.25
N LYS A 11 16.23 -23.65 24.19
CA LYS A 11 14.99 -24.03 23.50
C LYS A 11 13.93 -24.60 24.45
N HIS A 12 14.34 -25.47 25.37
CA HIS A 12 13.43 -26.05 26.36
C HIS A 12 12.72 -25.01 27.24
N ASP A 13 13.42 -23.94 27.65
CA ASP A 13 12.83 -22.86 28.46
C ASP A 13 11.93 -21.94 27.61
N VAL A 14 12.27 -21.79 26.33
CA VAL A 14 11.44 -21.08 25.34
C VAL A 14 10.13 -21.82 25.15
N ASP A 15 10.17 -23.15 24.91
CA ASP A 15 8.98 -23.99 24.71
C ASP A 15 8.08 -23.96 25.95
N LYS A 16 8.63 -24.06 27.16
CA LYS A 16 7.86 -23.90 28.42
C LYS A 16 7.18 -22.55 28.56
N LEU A 17 7.80 -21.49 28.10
CA LEU A 17 7.23 -20.15 28.18
C LEU A 17 6.08 -20.00 27.17
N ILE A 18 6.18 -20.64 26.01
CA ILE A 18 5.10 -20.71 25.01
C ILE A 18 3.91 -21.46 25.59
N ASP A 19 4.13 -22.69 26.09
CA ASP A 19 3.07 -23.53 26.68
C ASP A 19 2.33 -22.78 27.81
N LYS A 20 3.08 -22.01 28.62
CA LYS A 20 2.48 -21.19 29.68
C LYS A 20 1.50 -20.15 29.12
N PHE A 21 1.85 -19.46 28.02
CA PHE A 21 0.98 -18.44 27.45
C PHE A 21 -0.19 -19.04 26.67
N GLU A 22 0.01 -20.14 25.96
CA GLU A 22 -1.06 -20.88 25.30
C GLU A 22 -2.06 -21.46 26.29
N GLY A 23 -1.61 -21.92 27.45
CA GLY A 23 -2.45 -22.33 28.57
C GLY A 23 -3.29 -21.19 29.18
N MET A 24 -2.94 -19.92 28.90
CA MET A 24 -3.71 -18.73 29.25
C MET A 24 -4.67 -18.27 28.12
N ASN A 25 -4.92 -19.08 27.10
CA ASN A 25 -5.66 -18.76 25.89
C ASN A 25 -5.08 -17.57 25.09
N LEU A 26 -3.76 -17.41 25.12
CA LEU A 26 -3.04 -16.43 24.32
C LEU A 26 -2.37 -17.14 23.13
N HIS A 27 -2.51 -16.56 21.95
CA HIS A 27 -1.73 -17.02 20.80
C HIS A 27 -0.33 -16.41 20.84
N VAL A 28 0.72 -17.26 20.67
CA VAL A 28 2.10 -16.83 20.67
C VAL A 28 2.62 -16.78 19.23
N THR A 29 2.89 -15.58 18.73
CA THR A 29 3.57 -15.39 17.46
C THR A 29 5.07 -15.27 17.72
N ILE A 30 5.88 -16.13 17.10
CA ILE A 30 7.32 -16.13 17.27
C ILE A 30 7.96 -15.45 16.06
N ILE A 31 8.74 -14.40 16.33
CA ILE A 31 9.55 -13.72 15.34
C ILE A 31 11.00 -14.04 15.64
N GLN A 32 11.65 -14.78 14.75
CA GLN A 32 13.06 -15.10 14.83
C GLN A 32 13.85 -14.02 14.10
N GLY A 33 14.62 -13.23 14.84
CA GLY A 33 15.56 -12.27 14.27
C GLY A 33 17.01 -12.71 14.48
N ASP A 34 17.94 -12.15 13.74
CA ASP A 34 19.37 -12.48 13.82
C ASP A 34 19.97 -12.26 15.21
N ASN A 35 19.43 -11.32 15.96
CA ASN A 35 19.95 -10.92 17.27
C ASN A 35 19.04 -11.27 18.46
N TYR A 36 17.72 -11.35 18.27
CA TYR A 36 16.75 -11.59 19.33
C TYR A 36 15.58 -12.39 18.81
N ASN A 37 15.03 -13.29 19.65
CA ASN A 37 13.72 -13.87 19.42
C ASN A 37 12.67 -13.02 20.13
N VAL A 38 11.59 -12.72 19.43
CA VAL A 38 10.51 -11.87 19.95
C VAL A 38 9.22 -12.67 19.96
N PHE A 39 8.53 -12.69 21.10
CA PHE A 39 7.18 -13.24 21.22
C PHE A 39 6.15 -12.12 21.16
N GLY A 40 5.23 -12.23 20.24
CA GLY A 40 4.01 -11.44 20.19
C GLY A 40 2.87 -12.21 20.85
N LEU A 41 2.40 -11.78 22.02
CA LEU A 41 1.21 -12.35 22.64
C LEU A 41 -0.05 -11.67 22.09
N VAL A 42 -0.91 -12.45 21.45
CA VAL A 42 -2.17 -12.03 20.86
C VAL A 42 -3.31 -12.61 21.68
N GLY A 43 -4.28 -11.77 22.07
CA GLY A 43 -5.37 -12.11 22.96
C GLY A 43 -5.53 -11.10 24.09
N ASP A 44 -6.29 -11.46 25.13
CA ASP A 44 -6.43 -10.63 26.32
C ASP A 44 -5.18 -10.76 27.21
N THR A 45 -4.19 -9.90 26.95
CA THR A 45 -2.94 -9.89 27.71
C THR A 45 -3.06 -9.23 29.09
N SER A 46 -4.26 -8.79 29.52
CA SER A 46 -4.49 -8.26 30.88
C SER A 46 -4.25 -9.31 31.96
N VAL A 47 -4.43 -10.57 31.64
CA VAL A 47 -4.19 -11.73 32.52
C VAL A 47 -2.70 -12.00 32.76
N VAL A 48 -1.81 -11.38 31.98
CA VAL A 48 -0.36 -11.60 32.10
C VAL A 48 0.24 -10.57 33.06
N ASP A 49 0.85 -11.05 34.13
CA ASP A 49 1.66 -10.19 35.02
C ASP A 49 3.03 -9.92 34.40
N GLU A 50 3.23 -8.66 33.98
CA GLU A 50 4.46 -8.19 33.35
C GLU A 50 5.69 -8.38 34.21
N LYS A 51 5.57 -8.16 35.53
CA LYS A 51 6.68 -8.33 36.48
C LYS A 51 7.10 -9.80 36.61
N SER A 52 6.13 -10.69 36.65
CA SER A 52 6.37 -12.15 36.65
C SER A 52 7.08 -12.63 35.38
N VAL A 53 6.68 -12.10 34.22
CA VAL A 53 7.32 -12.45 32.94
C VAL A 53 8.73 -11.87 32.86
N MET A 54 8.93 -10.61 33.27
CA MET A 54 10.23 -9.96 33.30
C MET A 54 11.24 -10.64 34.24
N ALA A 55 10.75 -11.28 35.30
CA ALA A 55 11.59 -12.05 36.24
C ALA A 55 12.09 -13.39 35.63
N ASN A 56 11.58 -13.82 34.49
CA ASN A 56 12.01 -15.07 33.85
C ASN A 56 13.45 -14.92 33.31
N PRO A 57 14.39 -15.84 33.65
CA PRO A 57 15.80 -15.74 33.29
C PRO A 57 16.09 -15.57 31.78
N ILE A 58 15.24 -16.11 30.91
CA ILE A 58 15.40 -16.04 29.45
C ILE A 58 14.83 -14.76 28.83
N VAL A 59 14.06 -13.96 29.58
CA VAL A 59 13.44 -12.73 29.11
C VAL A 59 14.43 -11.57 29.24
N TYR A 60 14.56 -10.81 28.15
CA TYR A 60 15.36 -9.59 28.10
C TYR A 60 14.52 -8.36 28.40
N ASN A 61 13.31 -8.28 27.78
CA ASN A 61 12.39 -7.16 27.93
C ASN A 61 10.96 -7.58 27.76
N VAL A 62 10.04 -6.91 28.45
CA VAL A 62 8.59 -7.07 28.31
C VAL A 62 7.99 -5.69 28.08
N GLN A 63 7.14 -5.58 27.05
CA GLN A 63 6.48 -4.32 26.73
C GLN A 63 5.01 -4.53 26.43
N ARG A 64 4.13 -3.83 27.13
CA ARG A 64 2.71 -3.75 26.72
C ARG A 64 2.62 -2.88 25.48
N VAL A 65 2.06 -3.42 24.41
CA VAL A 65 1.79 -2.68 23.20
C VAL A 65 0.51 -1.90 23.40
N ALA A 66 0.64 -0.58 23.50
CA ALA A 66 -0.51 0.32 23.60
C ALA A 66 -1.25 0.49 22.26
N GLN A 67 -0.66 0.01 21.13
CA GLN A 67 -1.26 0.15 19.81
C GLN A 67 -2.30 -0.94 19.54
N PRO A 68 -3.46 -0.59 18.95
CA PRO A 68 -4.54 -1.55 18.70
C PRO A 68 -4.27 -2.50 17.52
N TYR A 69 -3.22 -2.23 16.72
CA TYR A 69 -2.78 -3.05 15.58
C TYR A 69 -1.53 -3.87 15.94
N LYS A 70 -1.44 -5.10 15.44
CA LYS A 70 -0.38 -6.06 15.77
C LYS A 70 0.33 -6.58 14.54
N LEU A 71 -0.41 -7.07 13.54
CA LEU A 71 0.16 -7.65 12.32
C LEU A 71 0.90 -6.60 11.48
N THR A 72 0.40 -5.37 11.43
CA THR A 72 1.04 -4.24 10.75
C THR A 72 2.15 -3.59 11.56
N ASN A 73 2.26 -3.89 12.86
CA ASN A 73 3.15 -3.17 13.78
C ASN A 73 4.60 -3.60 13.61
N ARG A 74 5.49 -2.63 13.35
CA ARG A 74 6.94 -2.86 13.21
C ARG A 74 7.57 -3.54 14.44
N MET A 75 7.02 -3.36 15.63
CA MET A 75 7.54 -4.04 16.83
C MET A 75 7.37 -5.57 16.76
N PHE A 76 6.34 -6.07 16.03
CA PHE A 76 6.13 -7.50 15.80
C PHE A 76 6.84 -8.02 14.55
N HIS A 77 7.14 -7.11 13.59
CA HIS A 77 7.86 -7.41 12.36
C HIS A 77 8.89 -6.30 12.11
N PRO A 78 10.12 -6.41 12.68
CA PRO A 78 11.12 -5.34 12.63
C PRO A 78 11.63 -4.99 11.22
N GLU A 79 11.65 -5.98 10.33
CA GLU A 79 12.15 -5.83 8.96
C GLU A 79 11.08 -5.24 8.03
N ASP A 80 11.51 -4.51 7.00
CA ASP A 80 10.60 -3.99 5.99
C ASP A 80 9.97 -5.12 5.18
N THR A 81 8.66 -5.06 4.97
CA THR A 81 7.97 -5.95 4.05
C THR A 81 8.22 -5.50 2.62
N ILE A 82 8.67 -6.42 1.79
CA ILE A 82 8.81 -6.23 0.35
C ILE A 82 7.68 -6.99 -0.34
N VAL A 83 6.82 -6.26 -1.03
CA VAL A 83 5.72 -6.86 -1.81
C VAL A 83 6.22 -7.10 -3.24
N ASP A 84 6.26 -8.37 -3.65
CA ASP A 84 6.62 -8.75 -5.01
C ASP A 84 5.39 -8.81 -5.92
N VAL A 85 5.50 -8.19 -7.08
CA VAL A 85 4.47 -8.17 -8.13
C VAL A 85 5.12 -8.61 -9.43
N ASN A 86 5.08 -9.90 -9.72
CA ASN A 86 5.67 -10.47 -10.94
C ASN A 86 7.16 -10.09 -11.12
N GLY A 87 7.95 -10.12 -10.03
CA GLY A 87 9.36 -9.76 -10.00
C GLY A 87 9.66 -8.26 -9.80
N ILE A 88 8.64 -7.43 -9.69
CA ILE A 88 8.77 -6.01 -9.36
C ILE A 88 8.55 -5.84 -7.85
N GLN A 89 9.56 -5.37 -7.14
CA GLN A 89 9.53 -5.20 -5.69
C GLN A 89 9.04 -3.80 -5.28
N ILE A 90 8.08 -3.74 -4.35
CA ILE A 90 7.61 -2.52 -3.69
C ILE A 90 8.00 -2.59 -2.20
N GLY A 91 8.71 -1.58 -1.69
CA GLY A 91 9.25 -1.57 -0.32
C GLY A 91 10.75 -1.84 -0.25
N GLY A 92 11.37 -2.29 -1.37
CA GLY A 92 12.81 -2.52 -1.49
C GLY A 92 13.60 -1.24 -1.81
N LYS A 93 14.80 -1.43 -2.38
CA LYS A 93 15.70 -0.32 -2.73
C LYS A 93 15.18 0.51 -3.91
N LYS A 94 14.50 -0.13 -4.86
CA LYS A 94 13.90 0.52 -6.02
C LYS A 94 12.58 1.20 -5.65
N ILE A 95 12.36 2.41 -6.17
CA ILE A 95 11.11 3.15 -6.08
C ILE A 95 10.22 2.71 -7.24
N ALA A 96 9.06 2.12 -6.95
CA ALA A 96 8.14 1.61 -7.95
C ALA A 96 7.36 2.76 -8.63
N MET A 97 7.29 2.74 -9.97
CA MET A 97 6.58 3.73 -10.76
C MET A 97 5.33 3.12 -11.39
N ILE A 98 4.16 3.52 -10.90
CA ILE A 98 2.87 3.08 -11.40
C ILE A 98 2.25 4.24 -12.20
N ALA A 99 1.94 4.03 -13.47
CA ALA A 99 1.42 5.09 -14.33
C ALA A 99 0.35 4.60 -15.31
N GLY A 100 -0.58 5.47 -15.67
CA GLY A 100 -1.65 5.18 -16.61
C GLY A 100 -2.86 6.12 -16.41
N PRO A 101 -3.94 5.95 -17.18
CA PRO A 101 -5.05 6.89 -17.16
C PRO A 101 -5.92 6.74 -15.90
N CYS A 102 -6.69 7.76 -15.55
CA CYS A 102 -7.71 7.68 -14.52
C CYS A 102 -8.75 6.60 -14.85
N SER A 103 -9.30 6.64 -16.06
CA SER A 103 -10.26 5.66 -16.59
C SER A 103 -9.70 4.96 -17.82
N VAL A 104 -10.07 3.70 -17.97
CA VAL A 104 -9.99 3.02 -19.26
C VAL A 104 -11.16 3.47 -20.13
N GLU A 105 -10.88 4.04 -21.29
CA GLU A 105 -11.85 4.63 -22.22
C GLU A 105 -11.97 3.81 -23.51
N GLY A 106 -11.12 2.80 -23.71
CA GLY A 106 -11.07 1.89 -24.82
C GLY A 106 -9.77 1.12 -24.89
N GLU A 107 -9.76 0.01 -25.65
CA GLU A 107 -8.58 -0.83 -25.82
C GLU A 107 -7.43 -0.06 -26.46
N ASP A 108 -7.70 0.70 -27.55
CA ASP A 108 -6.69 1.47 -28.26
C ASP A 108 -6.06 2.55 -27.36
N GLN A 109 -6.86 3.23 -26.52
CA GLN A 109 -6.37 4.24 -25.61
C GLN A 109 -5.41 3.63 -24.57
N ILE A 110 -5.86 2.58 -23.88
CA ILE A 110 -5.05 1.99 -22.80
C ILE A 110 -3.77 1.34 -23.34
N CYS A 111 -3.82 0.69 -24.51
CA CYS A 111 -2.64 0.10 -25.14
C CYS A 111 -1.62 1.16 -25.60
N ARG A 112 -2.07 2.30 -26.16
CA ARG A 112 -1.17 3.44 -26.48
C ARG A 112 -0.51 3.99 -25.24
N ILE A 113 -1.29 4.33 -24.22
CA ILE A 113 -0.78 4.88 -22.96
C ILE A 113 0.19 3.90 -22.29
N ALA A 114 -0.13 2.61 -22.26
CA ALA A 114 0.74 1.58 -21.67
C ALA A 114 2.12 1.55 -22.35
N LYS A 115 2.19 1.61 -23.67
CA LYS A 115 3.46 1.67 -24.42
C LYS A 115 4.26 2.94 -24.09
N GLU A 116 3.58 4.09 -24.02
CA GLU A 116 4.22 5.38 -23.76
C GLU A 116 4.75 5.45 -22.31
N VAL A 117 3.97 5.02 -21.31
CA VAL A 117 4.42 5.04 -19.91
C VAL A 117 5.53 4.01 -19.67
N LYS A 118 5.49 2.83 -20.31
CA LYS A 118 6.57 1.85 -20.27
C LYS A 118 7.86 2.43 -20.82
N ALA A 119 7.82 3.03 -22.01
CA ALA A 119 8.98 3.68 -22.63
C ALA A 119 9.53 4.82 -21.76
N ALA A 120 8.69 5.48 -20.97
CA ALA A 120 9.07 6.52 -20.03
C ALA A 120 9.56 6.01 -18.67
N GLY A 121 9.53 4.69 -18.42
CA GLY A 121 10.07 4.07 -17.20
C GLY A 121 9.03 3.72 -16.14
N ALA A 122 7.77 3.51 -16.50
CA ALA A 122 6.79 2.90 -15.60
C ALA A 122 7.10 1.40 -15.42
N ASP A 123 6.93 0.93 -14.19
CA ASP A 123 7.04 -0.47 -13.81
C ASP A 123 5.69 -1.19 -13.91
N MET A 124 4.58 -0.48 -13.72
CA MET A 124 3.23 -1.04 -13.72
C MET A 124 2.26 -0.07 -14.38
N LEU A 125 1.17 -0.63 -14.94
CA LEU A 125 0.07 0.10 -15.56
C LEU A 125 -1.08 0.25 -14.56
N ARG A 126 -1.52 1.49 -14.31
CA ARG A 126 -2.77 1.73 -13.60
C ARG A 126 -3.89 2.09 -14.56
N GLY A 127 -5.11 1.72 -14.23
CA GLY A 127 -6.31 2.15 -14.94
C GLY A 127 -7.57 1.81 -14.14
N GLY A 128 -8.60 2.66 -14.22
CA GLY A 128 -9.89 2.40 -13.59
C GLY A 128 -10.88 1.82 -14.61
N ALA A 129 -11.21 0.54 -14.47
CA ALA A 129 -12.25 -0.10 -15.28
C ALA A 129 -13.65 0.16 -14.71
N TYR A 130 -13.76 0.21 -13.40
CA TYR A 130 -14.94 0.61 -12.64
C TYR A 130 -14.67 1.97 -11.97
N LYS A 131 -15.68 2.86 -11.94
CA LYS A 131 -15.48 4.24 -11.44
C LYS A 131 -16.47 4.60 -10.34
N PRO A 132 -16.00 4.97 -9.13
CA PRO A 132 -16.86 5.50 -8.08
C PRO A 132 -17.25 6.94 -8.42
N ARG A 133 -18.52 7.16 -8.70
CA ARG A 133 -19.02 8.50 -9.06
C ARG A 133 -20.03 9.01 -8.06
N THR A 134 -19.92 10.30 -7.72
CA THR A 134 -20.92 10.99 -6.89
C THR A 134 -22.22 11.19 -7.68
N SER A 135 -22.14 11.39 -9.01
CA SER A 135 -23.29 11.50 -9.88
C SER A 135 -23.54 10.19 -10.63
N PRO A 136 -24.78 9.67 -10.64
CA PRO A 136 -25.13 8.48 -11.40
C PRO A 136 -25.10 8.71 -12.92
N TYR A 137 -25.08 9.97 -13.35
CA TYR A 137 -25.02 10.35 -14.77
C TYR A 137 -23.59 10.47 -15.31
N ALA A 138 -22.58 10.43 -14.45
CA ALA A 138 -21.18 10.44 -14.86
C ALA A 138 -20.77 9.07 -15.42
N PHE A 139 -19.70 9.04 -16.21
CA PHE A 139 -19.13 7.80 -16.74
C PHE A 139 -18.78 6.82 -15.61
N GLN A 140 -19.40 5.63 -15.62
CA GLN A 140 -19.27 4.63 -14.56
C GLN A 140 -18.09 3.67 -14.76
N GLY A 141 -17.33 3.82 -15.84
CA GLY A 141 -16.31 2.88 -16.28
C GLY A 141 -16.81 1.90 -17.35
N MET A 142 -15.88 1.16 -17.91
CA MET A 142 -16.18 0.12 -18.93
C MET A 142 -16.47 -1.26 -18.32
N GLY A 143 -16.35 -1.41 -17.01
CA GLY A 143 -16.54 -2.69 -16.34
C GLY A 143 -15.56 -3.76 -16.82
N THR A 144 -16.05 -4.99 -16.99
CA THR A 144 -15.27 -6.14 -17.48
C THR A 144 -14.55 -5.84 -18.80
N ALA A 145 -15.17 -5.12 -19.73
CA ALA A 145 -14.51 -4.73 -20.99
C ALA A 145 -13.25 -3.87 -20.73
N GLY A 146 -13.29 -3.00 -19.71
CA GLY A 146 -12.13 -2.22 -19.29
C GLY A 146 -11.02 -3.08 -18.67
N ILE A 147 -11.36 -4.10 -17.87
CA ILE A 147 -10.38 -5.06 -17.35
C ILE A 147 -9.73 -5.83 -18.51
N MET A 148 -10.50 -6.33 -19.47
CA MET A 148 -9.96 -7.07 -20.60
C MET A 148 -9.08 -6.19 -21.51
N ALA A 149 -9.41 -4.91 -21.68
CA ALA A 149 -8.56 -3.96 -22.39
C ALA A 149 -7.21 -3.75 -21.66
N MET A 150 -7.19 -3.71 -20.33
CA MET A 150 -5.95 -3.67 -19.55
C MET A 150 -5.15 -4.97 -19.67
N VAL A 151 -5.81 -6.13 -19.69
CA VAL A 151 -5.16 -7.43 -19.92
C VAL A 151 -4.44 -7.41 -21.27
N LYS A 152 -5.10 -6.92 -22.34
CA LYS A 152 -4.50 -6.74 -23.65
C LYS A 152 -3.28 -5.83 -23.61
N ALA A 153 -3.38 -4.69 -22.93
CA ALA A 153 -2.26 -3.78 -22.74
C ALA A 153 -1.08 -4.44 -22.00
N ARG A 154 -1.36 -5.29 -20.98
CA ARG A 154 -0.34 -6.09 -20.28
C ARG A 154 0.34 -7.09 -21.21
N GLU A 155 -0.42 -7.81 -22.05
CA GLU A 155 0.14 -8.75 -23.04
C GLU A 155 1.11 -8.06 -24.00
N GLU A 156 0.77 -6.86 -24.47
CA GLU A 156 1.61 -6.08 -25.40
C GLU A 156 2.83 -5.43 -24.73
N THR A 157 2.74 -5.10 -23.45
CA THR A 157 3.78 -4.32 -22.77
C THR A 157 4.53 -5.09 -21.70
N GLY A 158 3.94 -6.14 -21.12
CA GLY A 158 4.46 -6.83 -19.95
C GLY A 158 4.31 -6.03 -18.64
N LEU A 159 3.57 -4.90 -18.62
CA LEU A 159 3.33 -4.12 -17.41
C LEU A 159 2.26 -4.79 -16.54
N PRO A 160 2.53 -5.17 -15.28
CA PRO A 160 1.50 -5.61 -14.35
C PRO A 160 0.41 -4.56 -14.16
N ILE A 161 -0.82 -5.02 -13.90
CA ILE A 161 -2.02 -4.20 -13.82
C ILE A 161 -2.36 -3.83 -12.39
N VAL A 162 -2.63 -2.54 -12.15
CA VAL A 162 -3.21 -2.00 -10.92
C VAL A 162 -4.59 -1.42 -11.24
N SER A 163 -5.65 -1.96 -10.64
CA SER A 163 -7.02 -1.46 -10.86
C SER A 163 -7.84 -1.47 -9.57
N GLU A 164 -8.80 -0.52 -9.47
CA GLU A 164 -9.62 -0.34 -8.28
C GLU A 164 -10.82 -1.29 -8.28
N LEU A 165 -10.91 -2.09 -7.22
CA LEU A 165 -12.07 -2.93 -6.91
C LEU A 165 -13.10 -2.12 -6.13
N MET A 166 -14.32 -2.04 -6.65
CA MET A 166 -15.40 -1.26 -6.06
C MET A 166 -16.31 -2.07 -5.14
N SER A 167 -16.51 -3.34 -5.44
CA SER A 167 -17.41 -4.27 -4.75
C SER A 167 -16.82 -5.67 -4.74
N ALA A 168 -17.11 -6.43 -3.69
CA ALA A 168 -16.73 -7.84 -3.61
C ALA A 168 -17.38 -8.73 -4.70
N GLU A 169 -18.44 -8.26 -5.34
CA GLU A 169 -19.09 -8.92 -6.47
C GLU A 169 -18.14 -9.18 -7.65
N HIS A 170 -17.15 -8.30 -7.86
CA HIS A 170 -16.16 -8.41 -8.93
C HIS A 170 -14.83 -9.01 -8.47
N LEU A 171 -14.75 -9.55 -7.24
CA LEU A 171 -13.49 -10.00 -6.66
C LEU A 171 -12.84 -11.12 -7.48
N ASP A 172 -13.61 -12.10 -7.93
CA ASP A 172 -13.09 -13.25 -8.70
C ASP A 172 -12.48 -12.78 -10.02
N GLU A 173 -13.14 -11.86 -10.74
CA GLU A 173 -12.62 -11.25 -11.96
C GLU A 173 -11.28 -10.54 -11.71
N PHE A 174 -11.16 -9.81 -10.58
CA PHE A 174 -9.94 -9.10 -10.22
C PHE A 174 -8.82 -10.06 -9.81
N VAL A 175 -9.13 -11.11 -9.08
CA VAL A 175 -8.15 -12.14 -8.70
C VAL A 175 -7.58 -12.83 -9.94
N GLU A 176 -8.38 -13.06 -10.98
CA GLU A 176 -7.92 -13.66 -12.20
C GLU A 176 -7.08 -12.71 -13.06
N ASN A 177 -7.50 -11.47 -13.20
CA ASN A 177 -7.02 -10.59 -14.27
C ASN A 177 -6.11 -9.43 -13.79
N VAL A 178 -6.14 -9.05 -12.52
CA VAL A 178 -5.42 -7.89 -11.97
C VAL A 178 -4.24 -8.33 -11.10
N ASP A 179 -3.11 -7.64 -11.16
CA ASP A 179 -1.90 -8.00 -10.43
C ASP A 179 -1.83 -7.33 -9.05
N ILE A 180 -2.35 -6.11 -8.91
CA ILE A 180 -2.55 -5.40 -7.64
C ILE A 180 -4.00 -4.91 -7.56
N ILE A 181 -4.73 -5.34 -6.54
CA ILE A 181 -6.08 -4.86 -6.29
C ILE A 181 -6.01 -3.56 -5.49
N GLN A 182 -6.47 -2.46 -6.07
CA GLN A 182 -6.55 -1.19 -5.35
C GLN A 182 -7.87 -1.10 -4.60
N ILE A 183 -7.80 -0.74 -3.32
CA ILE A 183 -8.94 -0.30 -2.52
C ILE A 183 -8.93 1.23 -2.49
N GLY A 184 -9.96 1.84 -3.07
CA GLY A 184 -10.10 3.27 -3.14
C GLY A 184 -10.35 3.93 -1.78
N ALA A 185 -10.05 5.23 -1.67
CA ALA A 185 -10.17 5.99 -0.44
C ALA A 185 -11.59 5.96 0.16
N ARG A 186 -12.64 5.86 -0.66
CA ARG A 186 -14.03 5.74 -0.21
C ARG A 186 -14.35 4.39 0.41
N ASN A 187 -13.60 3.35 0.07
CA ASN A 187 -13.75 1.97 0.54
C ASN A 187 -12.74 1.60 1.65
N MET A 188 -11.93 2.55 2.14
CA MET A 188 -10.96 2.27 3.22
C MET A 188 -11.61 1.69 4.48
N GLN A 189 -12.86 2.07 4.76
CA GLN A 189 -13.63 1.58 5.91
C GLN A 189 -14.73 0.58 5.51
N ASN A 190 -14.73 0.08 4.30
CA ASN A 190 -15.61 -1.01 3.89
C ASN A 190 -15.01 -2.34 4.38
N PHE A 191 -15.19 -2.65 5.65
CA PHE A 191 -14.55 -3.77 6.33
C PHE A 191 -14.92 -5.13 5.71
N ASP A 192 -16.10 -5.28 5.14
CA ASP A 192 -16.48 -6.51 4.45
C ASP A 192 -15.67 -6.69 3.16
N LEU A 193 -15.45 -5.61 2.40
CA LEU A 193 -14.56 -5.62 1.24
C LEU A 193 -13.11 -5.87 1.65
N LEU A 194 -12.62 -5.26 2.75
CA LEU A 194 -11.27 -5.50 3.25
C LEU A 194 -11.05 -6.96 3.65
N LYS A 195 -12.02 -7.58 4.33
CA LYS A 195 -11.98 -9.02 4.65
C LYS A 195 -12.00 -9.89 3.40
N ALA A 196 -12.82 -9.53 2.41
CA ALA A 196 -12.90 -10.30 1.15
C ALA A 196 -11.56 -10.31 0.41
N VAL A 197 -10.91 -9.14 0.23
CA VAL A 197 -9.60 -9.07 -0.43
C VAL A 197 -8.48 -9.66 0.44
N GLY A 198 -8.63 -9.61 1.77
CA GLY A 198 -7.72 -10.24 2.73
C GLY A 198 -7.62 -11.76 2.60
N LYS A 199 -8.67 -12.43 2.10
CA LYS A 199 -8.66 -13.88 1.83
C LYS A 199 -7.94 -14.26 0.54
N THR A 200 -7.60 -13.28 -0.30
CA THR A 200 -6.86 -13.51 -1.54
C THR A 200 -5.35 -13.52 -1.28
N LYS A 201 -4.56 -13.90 -2.30
CA LYS A 201 -3.09 -13.77 -2.28
C LYS A 201 -2.59 -12.57 -3.07
N LYS A 202 -3.50 -11.80 -3.67
CA LYS A 202 -3.14 -10.62 -4.46
C LYS A 202 -2.62 -9.50 -3.58
N PRO A 203 -1.58 -8.77 -3.99
CA PRO A 203 -1.19 -7.52 -3.37
C PRO A 203 -2.34 -6.52 -3.34
N ILE A 204 -2.50 -5.83 -2.21
CA ILE A 204 -3.57 -4.85 -1.99
C ILE A 204 -2.97 -3.46 -1.83
N LEU A 205 -3.31 -2.55 -2.74
CA LEU A 205 -2.99 -1.13 -2.64
C LEU A 205 -4.11 -0.41 -1.90
N LEU A 206 -3.87 -0.09 -0.62
CA LEU A 206 -4.87 0.52 0.26
C LEU A 206 -4.72 2.04 0.30
N LYS A 207 -5.63 2.76 -0.36
CA LYS A 207 -5.66 4.22 -0.35
C LYS A 207 -6.21 4.77 0.96
N ARG A 208 -5.54 5.80 1.51
CA ARG A 208 -6.00 6.53 2.69
C ARG A 208 -7.33 7.23 2.43
N GLY A 209 -8.27 7.11 3.36
CA GLY A 209 -9.51 7.88 3.36
C GLY A 209 -9.23 9.38 3.53
N MET A 210 -10.02 10.22 2.86
CA MET A 210 -9.77 11.67 2.80
C MET A 210 -9.88 12.39 4.16
N SER A 211 -10.55 11.77 5.12
CA SER A 211 -10.70 12.30 6.50
C SER A 211 -10.26 11.26 7.54
N ALA A 212 -9.46 10.27 7.12
CA ALA A 212 -8.99 9.20 7.98
C ALA A 212 -7.68 9.60 8.69
N THR A 213 -7.63 9.30 9.99
CA THR A 213 -6.39 9.35 10.75
C THR A 213 -5.42 8.27 10.29
N ILE A 214 -4.15 8.43 10.63
CA ILE A 214 -3.12 7.41 10.34
C ILE A 214 -3.47 6.10 11.06
N GLN A 215 -3.97 6.16 12.29
CA GLN A 215 -4.36 4.97 13.05
C GLN A 215 -5.51 4.21 12.39
N GLU A 216 -6.56 4.89 11.93
CA GLU A 216 -7.67 4.25 11.21
C GLU A 216 -7.20 3.58 9.93
N TRP A 217 -6.25 4.21 9.22
CA TRP A 217 -5.68 3.65 8.00
C TRP A 217 -4.82 2.41 8.27
N ILE A 218 -4.00 2.43 9.35
CA ILE A 218 -3.25 1.24 9.79
C ILE A 218 -4.22 0.12 10.20
N MET A 219 -5.30 0.44 10.92
CA MET A 219 -6.33 -0.54 11.30
C MET A 219 -7.04 -1.15 10.09
N ALA A 220 -7.24 -0.39 9.02
CA ALA A 220 -7.80 -0.94 7.77
C ALA A 220 -6.84 -1.96 7.12
N ALA A 221 -5.52 -1.72 7.15
CA ALA A 221 -4.52 -2.71 6.73
C ALA A 221 -4.51 -3.94 7.65
N GLU A 222 -4.65 -3.74 8.96
CA GLU A 222 -4.77 -4.84 9.94
C GLU A 222 -5.95 -5.77 9.63
N TYR A 223 -7.11 -5.24 9.19
CA TYR A 223 -8.26 -6.04 8.74
C TYR A 223 -7.91 -6.95 7.56
N ILE A 224 -7.17 -6.45 6.57
CA ILE A 224 -6.72 -7.25 5.42
C ILE A 224 -5.78 -8.35 5.88
N MET A 225 -4.79 -8.00 6.70
CA MET A 225 -3.77 -8.93 7.18
C MET A 225 -4.36 -10.00 8.12
N SER A 226 -5.38 -9.68 8.92
CA SER A 226 -6.03 -10.63 9.82
C SER A 226 -6.77 -11.77 9.09
N GLU A 227 -7.10 -11.59 7.81
CA GLU A 227 -7.67 -12.63 6.95
C GLU A 227 -6.59 -13.47 6.22
N GLY A 228 -5.29 -13.18 6.47
CA GLY A 228 -4.17 -13.97 5.99
C GLY A 228 -3.42 -13.42 4.78
N ASN A 229 -3.67 -12.18 4.36
CA ASN A 229 -2.95 -11.52 3.27
C ASN A 229 -1.93 -10.48 3.81
N PRO A 230 -0.63 -10.80 3.82
CA PRO A 230 0.41 -9.88 4.29
C PRO A 230 0.83 -8.84 3.23
N ASN A 231 0.39 -8.98 1.98
CA ASN A 231 0.86 -8.17 0.86
C ASN A 231 0.07 -6.86 0.75
N VAL A 232 0.18 -5.99 1.74
CA VAL A 232 -0.51 -4.70 1.77
C VAL A 232 0.48 -3.57 1.51
N ILE A 233 0.08 -2.62 0.66
CA ILE A 233 0.82 -1.43 0.27
C ILE A 233 -0.04 -0.23 0.65
N PHE A 234 0.46 0.66 1.50
CA PHE A 234 -0.20 1.92 1.78
C PHE A 234 -0.09 2.89 0.62
N CYS A 235 -1.15 3.69 0.36
CA CYS A 235 -1.13 4.74 -0.64
C CYS A 235 -1.71 6.04 -0.09
N GLU A 236 -0.85 7.02 0.21
CA GLU A 236 -1.28 8.38 0.55
C GLU A 236 -1.74 9.10 -0.72
N ARG A 237 -2.86 9.83 -0.64
CA ARG A 237 -3.51 10.50 -1.78
C ARG A 237 -4.09 11.88 -1.46
N GLY A 238 -3.67 12.46 -0.36
CA GLY A 238 -4.18 13.72 0.16
C GLY A 238 -5.39 13.56 1.08
N ILE A 239 -5.47 14.43 2.04
CA ILE A 239 -6.53 14.54 3.03
C ILE A 239 -7.32 15.84 2.85
N ARG A 240 -8.56 15.86 3.27
CA ARG A 240 -9.35 17.09 3.35
C ARG A 240 -8.86 17.98 4.47
N THR A 241 -8.60 19.22 4.13
CA THR A 241 -8.26 20.26 5.09
C THR A 241 -9.12 21.51 4.78
N PHE A 242 -8.87 22.59 5.47
CA PHE A 242 -9.48 23.90 5.17
C PHE A 242 -8.96 24.53 3.88
N GLU A 243 -7.81 24.04 3.35
CA GLU A 243 -7.19 24.59 2.14
C GLU A 243 -7.95 24.12 0.89
N THR A 244 -8.13 25.04 -0.08
CA THR A 244 -8.93 24.81 -1.29
C THR A 244 -8.17 25.02 -2.59
N TYR A 245 -6.89 25.44 -2.56
CA TYR A 245 -6.05 25.58 -3.75
C TYR A 245 -5.69 24.27 -4.42
N THR A 246 -5.65 23.18 -3.65
CA THR A 246 -5.51 21.82 -4.16
C THR A 246 -6.77 21.03 -3.88
N ARG A 247 -7.01 19.97 -4.65
CA ARG A 247 -8.16 19.08 -4.44
C ARG A 247 -8.15 18.46 -3.03
N ASN A 248 -6.96 18.10 -2.55
CA ASN A 248 -6.68 17.62 -1.19
C ASN A 248 -5.26 18.04 -0.80
N THR A 249 -5.00 18.17 0.48
CA THR A 249 -3.66 18.45 1.00
C THR A 249 -2.84 17.16 1.03
N LEU A 250 -1.73 17.10 0.30
CA LEU A 250 -0.82 15.95 0.33
C LEU A 250 -0.04 15.94 1.64
N ASP A 251 -0.22 14.89 2.44
CA ASP A 251 0.47 14.70 3.71
C ASP A 251 1.73 13.84 3.51
N LEU A 252 2.86 14.48 3.22
CA LEU A 252 4.14 13.77 3.09
C LEU A 252 4.76 13.39 4.45
N SER A 253 4.33 14.02 5.54
CA SER A 253 4.78 13.64 6.88
C SER A 253 4.40 12.22 7.25
N VAL A 254 3.36 11.67 6.62
CA VAL A 254 2.91 10.30 6.84
C VAL A 254 3.94 9.24 6.39
N VAL A 255 4.83 9.56 5.45
CA VAL A 255 5.82 8.60 4.95
C VAL A 255 6.75 8.13 6.08
N PRO A 256 7.49 8.99 6.78
CA PRO A 256 8.32 8.56 7.91
C PRO A 256 7.50 7.98 9.07
N ILE A 257 6.28 8.46 9.32
CA ILE A 257 5.40 7.95 10.39
C ILE A 257 4.98 6.49 10.11
N ILE A 258 4.55 6.18 8.89
CA ILE A 258 4.19 4.80 8.51
C ILE A 258 5.40 3.88 8.59
N LYS A 259 6.56 4.33 8.12
CA LYS A 259 7.80 3.54 8.20
C LYS A 259 8.31 3.32 9.63
N GLU A 260 8.06 4.24 10.55
CA GLU A 260 8.36 4.07 11.97
C GLU A 260 7.40 3.08 12.64
N ARG A 261 6.11 3.18 12.34
CA ARG A 261 5.04 2.45 13.05
C ARG A 261 4.74 1.08 12.46
N THR A 262 4.94 0.91 11.16
CA THR A 262 4.61 -0.33 10.43
C THR A 262 5.81 -0.82 9.63
N HIS A 263 5.76 -2.07 9.19
CA HIS A 263 6.76 -2.65 8.30
C HIS A 263 6.30 -2.65 6.81
N LEU A 264 5.09 -2.17 6.54
CA LEU A 264 4.48 -2.19 5.21
C LEU A 264 4.98 -1.04 4.33
N PRO A 265 5.13 -1.25 3.02
CA PRO A 265 5.55 -0.21 2.10
C PRO A 265 4.47 0.87 1.91
N ILE A 266 4.94 2.09 1.61
CA ILE A 266 4.07 3.24 1.35
C ILE A 266 4.41 3.89 0.01
N ILE A 267 3.39 4.09 -0.82
CA ILE A 267 3.48 4.86 -2.07
C ILE A 267 2.61 6.12 -2.01
N ILE A 268 2.89 7.05 -2.92
CA ILE A 268 2.22 8.36 -2.95
C ILE A 268 1.47 8.55 -4.27
N ASP A 269 0.27 9.08 -4.17
CA ASP A 269 -0.59 9.51 -5.28
C ASP A 269 -0.69 11.04 -5.31
N PRO A 270 0.22 11.73 -5.98
CA PRO A 270 0.19 13.19 -6.09
C PRO A 270 -0.93 13.68 -7.01
N SER A 271 -1.39 12.85 -7.96
CA SER A 271 -2.45 13.21 -8.91
C SER A 271 -3.77 13.49 -8.21
N HIS A 272 -4.21 12.56 -7.35
CA HIS A 272 -5.46 12.72 -6.60
C HIS A 272 -5.33 13.70 -5.42
N ALA A 273 -4.13 13.96 -4.94
CA ALA A 273 -3.90 14.97 -3.93
C ALA A 273 -4.01 16.38 -4.54
N ALA A 274 -3.24 16.67 -5.57
CA ALA A 274 -3.16 18.00 -6.17
C ALA A 274 -4.43 18.39 -6.94
N GLY A 275 -4.93 17.49 -7.79
CA GLY A 275 -6.03 17.80 -8.71
C GLY A 275 -5.64 18.73 -9.89
N ASP A 276 -4.37 19.12 -9.98
CA ASP A 276 -3.79 19.95 -11.04
C ASP A 276 -2.44 19.34 -11.48
N TYR A 277 -2.35 19.03 -12.79
CA TYR A 277 -1.15 18.45 -13.38
C TYR A 277 0.13 19.28 -13.20
N LYS A 278 0.00 20.60 -13.00
CA LYS A 278 1.14 21.52 -12.82
C LYS A 278 1.93 21.23 -11.53
N LEU A 279 1.27 20.69 -10.53
CA LEU A 279 1.84 20.45 -9.20
C LEU A 279 2.46 19.04 -9.08
N ILE A 280 2.11 18.11 -9.98
CA ILE A 280 2.46 16.69 -9.86
C ILE A 280 3.98 16.47 -9.81
N GLU A 281 4.76 17.16 -10.68
CA GLU A 281 6.22 16.99 -10.72
C GLU A 281 6.84 17.35 -9.36
N SER A 282 6.53 18.50 -8.81
CA SER A 282 7.10 18.95 -7.52
C SER A 282 6.72 18.05 -6.36
N LEU A 283 5.44 17.65 -6.28
CA LEU A 283 4.96 16.76 -5.21
C LEU A 283 5.54 15.36 -5.33
N SER A 284 5.72 14.84 -6.55
CA SER A 284 6.38 13.55 -6.80
C SER A 284 7.83 13.55 -6.35
N LEU A 285 8.60 14.59 -6.68
CA LEU A 285 10.00 14.71 -6.26
C LEU A 285 10.12 14.83 -4.76
N ALA A 286 9.22 15.60 -4.12
CA ALA A 286 9.15 15.72 -2.66
C ALA A 286 8.79 14.37 -1.99
N ALA A 287 7.90 13.57 -2.58
CA ALA A 287 7.54 12.25 -2.09
C ALA A 287 8.73 11.27 -2.14
N ILE A 288 9.50 11.28 -3.23
CA ILE A 288 10.75 10.50 -3.34
C ILE A 288 11.73 10.91 -2.24
N ALA A 289 11.93 12.23 -2.05
CA ALA A 289 12.82 12.76 -1.02
C ALA A 289 12.37 12.43 0.40
N ALA A 290 11.05 12.34 0.66
CA ALA A 290 10.46 11.93 1.92
C ALA A 290 10.63 10.42 2.21
N GLY A 291 11.07 9.61 1.22
CA GLY A 291 11.34 8.18 1.38
C GLY A 291 10.20 7.26 0.94
N ALA A 292 9.29 7.72 0.08
CA ALA A 292 8.22 6.88 -0.49
C ALA A 292 8.79 5.67 -1.26
N ASP A 293 8.12 4.53 -1.18
CA ASP A 293 8.51 3.30 -1.86
C ASP A 293 8.01 3.23 -3.30
N GLY A 294 7.17 4.15 -3.69
CA GLY A 294 6.67 4.27 -5.06
C GLY A 294 5.80 5.49 -5.26
N LEU A 295 5.43 5.70 -6.53
CA LEU A 295 4.49 6.72 -6.96
C LEU A 295 3.42 6.08 -7.84
N ILE A 296 2.16 6.54 -7.69
CA ILE A 296 1.09 6.22 -8.62
C ILE A 296 0.58 7.51 -9.27
N ILE A 297 0.72 7.63 -10.58
CA ILE A 297 0.56 8.88 -11.32
C ILE A 297 -0.44 8.70 -12.46
N GLU A 298 -1.38 9.64 -12.58
CA GLU A 298 -2.29 9.67 -13.72
C GLU A 298 -1.60 10.25 -14.96
N VAL A 299 -1.62 9.44 -16.03
CA VAL A 299 -1.05 9.79 -17.33
C VAL A 299 -2.09 9.54 -18.41
N HIS A 300 -2.33 10.51 -19.26
CA HIS A 300 -3.25 10.42 -20.38
C HIS A 300 -2.63 11.04 -21.64
N ASP A 301 -2.84 10.43 -22.80
CA ASP A 301 -2.32 10.93 -24.08
C ASP A 301 -3.01 12.22 -24.54
N ASP A 302 -4.31 12.34 -24.22
CA ASP A 302 -5.14 13.54 -24.52
C ASP A 302 -5.97 13.97 -23.28
N PRO A 303 -5.34 14.61 -22.26
CA PRO A 303 -6.01 14.95 -21.01
C PRO A 303 -7.19 15.94 -21.17
N GLU A 304 -7.16 16.77 -22.21
CA GLU A 304 -8.21 17.75 -22.48
C GLU A 304 -9.55 17.10 -22.85
N ASN A 305 -9.51 15.88 -23.44
CA ASN A 305 -10.68 15.11 -23.85
C ASN A 305 -10.91 13.87 -22.98
N ALA A 306 -10.18 13.71 -21.87
CA ALA A 306 -10.34 12.58 -20.97
C ALA A 306 -11.74 12.50 -20.36
N TRP A 307 -12.31 11.31 -20.28
CA TRP A 307 -13.64 11.08 -19.69
C TRP A 307 -13.66 11.24 -18.16
N SER A 308 -12.48 11.23 -17.54
CA SER A 308 -12.34 11.49 -16.11
C SER A 308 -10.98 12.09 -15.76
N ASP A 309 -11.00 13.02 -14.80
CA ASP A 309 -9.83 13.59 -14.10
C ASP A 309 -8.69 14.11 -15.02
N GLY A 310 -9.02 14.60 -16.22
CA GLY A 310 -8.03 15.11 -17.18
C GLY A 310 -7.16 16.24 -16.62
N ALA A 311 -7.74 17.13 -15.79
CA ALA A 311 -7.04 18.28 -15.20
C ALA A 311 -5.82 17.88 -14.34
N GLN A 312 -5.82 16.67 -13.78
CA GLN A 312 -4.73 16.14 -12.94
C GLN A 312 -3.85 15.11 -13.67
N SER A 313 -4.12 14.84 -14.95
CA SER A 313 -3.36 13.85 -15.73
C SER A 313 -2.16 14.49 -16.42
N LEU A 314 -1.00 13.84 -16.33
CA LEU A 314 0.19 14.23 -17.07
C LEU A 314 0.10 13.73 -18.53
N LYS A 315 0.62 14.50 -19.48
CA LYS A 315 0.96 13.96 -20.80
C LYS A 315 2.21 13.07 -20.68
N PRO A 316 2.34 12.00 -21.50
CA PRO A 316 3.47 11.05 -21.41
C PRO A 316 4.84 11.72 -21.43
N LYS A 317 5.03 12.78 -22.21
CA LYS A 317 6.27 13.55 -22.24
C LYS A 317 6.62 14.23 -20.91
N ARG A 318 5.60 14.70 -20.18
CA ARG A 318 5.80 15.29 -18.85
C ARG A 318 6.13 14.20 -17.83
N TYR A 319 5.48 13.05 -17.92
CA TYR A 319 5.79 11.90 -17.08
C TYR A 319 7.24 11.42 -17.30
N ALA A 320 7.71 11.30 -18.53
CA ALA A 320 9.11 10.95 -18.83
C ALA A 320 10.11 11.93 -18.21
N LYS A 321 9.80 13.24 -18.25
CA LYS A 321 10.62 14.28 -17.60
C LYS A 321 10.65 14.12 -16.09
N LEU A 322 9.50 13.82 -15.47
CA LEU A 322 9.38 13.55 -14.04
C LEU A 322 10.25 12.35 -13.64
N VAL A 323 10.14 11.21 -14.36
CA VAL A 323 10.95 10.02 -14.09
C VAL A 323 12.44 10.33 -14.16
N LYS A 324 12.88 11.08 -15.19
CA LYS A 324 14.29 11.50 -15.32
C LYS A 324 14.77 12.32 -14.11
N LYS A 325 13.97 13.27 -13.63
CA LYS A 325 14.29 14.06 -12.43
C LYS A 325 14.22 13.21 -11.16
N GLY A 326 13.23 12.33 -11.07
CA GLY A 326 13.07 11.40 -9.96
C GLY A 326 14.28 10.51 -9.74
N LYS A 327 14.90 10.00 -10.82
CA LYS A 327 16.15 9.23 -10.76
C LYS A 327 17.29 9.99 -10.06
N ALA A 328 17.39 11.28 -10.29
CA ALA A 328 18.42 12.12 -9.65
C ALA A 328 18.16 12.26 -8.14
N ILE A 329 16.89 12.50 -7.74
CA ILE A 329 16.51 12.59 -6.31
C ILE A 329 16.66 11.24 -5.62
N ALA A 330 16.21 10.14 -6.25
CA ALA A 330 16.34 8.79 -5.71
C ALA A 330 17.81 8.47 -5.36
N LYS A 331 18.74 8.81 -6.24
CA LYS A 331 20.18 8.64 -6.00
C LYS A 331 20.67 9.43 -4.77
N VAL A 332 20.19 10.67 -4.58
CA VAL A 332 20.57 11.50 -3.43
C VAL A 332 20.14 10.87 -2.11
N VAL A 333 18.96 10.23 -2.08
CA VAL A 333 18.42 9.56 -0.88
C VAL A 333 18.81 8.08 -0.79
N GLY A 334 19.80 7.62 -1.58
CA GLY A 334 20.32 6.25 -1.53
C GLY A 334 19.39 5.18 -2.13
N ARG A 335 18.42 5.59 -2.95
CA ARG A 335 17.44 4.71 -3.61
C ARG A 335 17.68 4.64 -5.12
N GLU A 336 16.97 3.74 -5.78
CA GLU A 336 16.98 3.56 -7.25
C GLU A 336 15.57 3.80 -7.81
N LEU A 337 15.49 4.28 -9.07
CA LEU A 337 14.24 4.48 -9.79
C LEU A 337 14.42 4.13 -11.27
#